data_8c2a7ed198db63bb2c0f1d869b067f2d
#
_entry.id   8c2a7ed198db63bb2c0f1d869b067f2d
#
_cell.length_a   1.000
_cell.length_b   1.000
_cell.length_c   1.000
_cell.angle_alpha   90.00
_cell.angle_beta   90.00
_cell.angle_gamma   90.00
#
_symmetry.space_group_name_H-M   'P 1'
#
loop_
_entity.id
_entity.type
_entity.pdbx_description
1 polymer ?
#
loop_
_entity_poly.entity_id
_entity_poly.type
_entity_poly.pdbx_seq_one_letter_code
_entity_poly.pdbx_strand_id
1 'polypeptide(L)'
;CAVDATCPFVEKIHRIVKAAAERGDTVLIAGDKNHPEVIGIKSYCKQRVFVFQNQEELSEILHQEKDLLDHPITMVAQTTFHADLWKKCVNSIKKVYTNVTIFDTICNATSERQAEAEHLAKMADIMVVIGGRQSSNTAKLKDVCRNYCDTVLIETAADLDMQMLRGADTICVTAGASTPAGIIKEVLKTMTENIDPIAKSEPVAAAP
;
A
#
# COMPACT_ATOMS: atom_id res chain seq x y z
N CYS A 1 3.99 -3.32 33.05
CA CYS A 1 3.26 -4.27 32.22
C CYS A 1 3.52 -3.87 30.76
N ALA A 2 4.05 -4.77 29.94
CA ALA A 2 4.19 -4.56 28.51
C ALA A 2 2.99 -5.24 27.82
N VAL A 3 2.36 -4.54 26.87
CA VAL A 3 1.27 -5.08 26.05
C VAL A 3 1.79 -5.16 24.62
N ASP A 4 1.68 -6.35 24.02
CA ASP A 4 1.97 -6.51 22.59
C ASP A 4 0.78 -5.96 21.81
N ALA A 5 1.02 -4.88 21.06
CA ALA A 5 0.04 -4.21 20.21
C ALA A 5 0.25 -4.52 18.70
N THR A 6 0.99 -5.59 18.40
CA THR A 6 1.21 -6.01 17.01
C THR A 6 -0.14 -6.34 16.36
N CYS A 7 -0.37 -5.77 15.19
CA CYS A 7 -1.57 -6.07 14.40
C CYS A 7 -1.65 -7.57 14.07
N PRO A 8 -2.81 -8.24 14.24
CA PRO A 8 -2.98 -9.67 13.96
C PRO A 8 -2.58 -10.07 12.52
N PHE A 9 -2.75 -9.18 11.56
CA PHE A 9 -2.30 -9.43 10.18
C PHE A 9 -0.78 -9.48 10.07
N VAL A 10 -0.05 -8.60 10.77
CA VAL A 10 1.42 -8.62 10.83
C VAL A 10 1.89 -9.86 11.59
N GLU A 11 1.26 -10.20 12.71
CA GLU A 11 1.57 -11.42 13.47
C GLU A 11 1.40 -12.69 12.63
N LYS A 12 0.37 -12.74 11.77
CA LYS A 12 0.19 -13.84 10.81
C LYS A 12 1.40 -13.98 9.88
N ILE A 13 1.94 -12.86 9.38
CA ILE A 13 3.14 -12.88 8.50
C ILE A 13 4.35 -13.40 9.28
N HIS A 14 4.55 -12.95 10.52
CA HIS A 14 5.62 -13.42 11.38
C HIS A 14 5.59 -14.94 11.54
N ARG A 15 4.40 -15.51 11.80
CA ARG A 15 4.21 -16.98 11.91
C ARG A 15 4.53 -17.71 10.60
N ILE A 16 4.09 -17.18 9.47
CA ILE A 16 4.37 -17.77 8.15
C ILE A 16 5.88 -17.79 7.89
N VAL A 17 6.56 -16.65 8.08
CA VAL A 17 7.99 -16.52 7.79
C VAL A 17 8.84 -17.36 8.76
N LYS A 18 8.46 -17.41 10.03
CA LYS A 18 9.11 -18.28 11.02
C LYS A 18 9.02 -19.75 10.61
N ALA A 19 7.82 -20.22 10.27
CA ALA A 19 7.60 -21.61 9.83
C ALA A 19 8.37 -21.93 8.52
N ALA A 20 8.45 -20.98 7.59
CA ALA A 20 9.25 -21.11 6.36
C ALA A 20 10.75 -21.23 6.67
N ALA A 21 11.26 -20.39 7.56
CA ALA A 21 12.65 -20.44 7.99
C ALA A 21 13.02 -21.77 8.70
N GLU A 22 12.10 -22.30 9.52
CA GLU A 22 12.27 -23.60 10.21
C GLU A 22 12.30 -24.77 9.21
N ARG A 23 11.62 -24.66 8.05
CA ARG A 23 11.70 -25.65 6.97
C ARG A 23 12.93 -25.51 6.08
N GLY A 24 13.69 -24.42 6.21
CA GLY A 24 14.81 -24.09 5.33
C GLY A 24 14.41 -23.48 3.98
N ASP A 25 13.18 -22.96 3.88
CA ASP A 25 12.71 -22.25 2.67
C ASP A 25 13.54 -20.97 2.44
N THR A 26 13.65 -20.58 1.18
CA THR A 26 14.01 -19.20 0.84
C THR A 26 12.78 -18.30 1.00
N VAL A 27 12.93 -17.20 1.72
CA VAL A 27 11.84 -16.26 1.97
C VAL A 27 11.99 -15.03 1.08
N LEU A 28 10.96 -14.75 0.29
CA LEU A 28 10.84 -13.54 -0.53
C LEU A 28 9.80 -12.61 0.09
N ILE A 29 10.17 -11.37 0.38
CA ILE A 29 9.30 -10.37 1.00
C ILE A 29 9.10 -9.21 0.03
N ALA A 30 7.87 -9.04 -0.47
CA ALA A 30 7.49 -7.86 -1.24
C ALA A 30 7.22 -6.68 -0.28
N GLY A 31 8.07 -5.65 -0.28
CA GLY A 31 7.95 -4.53 0.65
C GLY A 31 9.14 -3.59 0.63
N ASP A 32 9.04 -2.50 1.38
CA ASP A 32 10.14 -1.56 1.59
C ASP A 32 11.10 -2.11 2.66
N LYS A 33 12.35 -2.38 2.26
CA LYS A 33 13.41 -2.93 3.12
C LYS A 33 13.69 -2.09 4.38
N ASN A 34 13.37 -0.79 4.35
CA ASN A 34 13.59 0.13 5.46
C ASN A 34 12.35 0.30 6.35
N HIS A 35 11.21 -0.25 5.94
CA HIS A 35 9.98 -0.12 6.72
C HIS A 35 10.02 -1.00 7.98
N PRO A 36 9.58 -0.49 9.17
CA PRO A 36 9.61 -1.24 10.42
C PRO A 36 8.93 -2.61 10.36
N GLU A 37 7.80 -2.72 9.65
CA GLU A 37 7.10 -3.99 9.45
C GLU A 37 7.99 -5.01 8.72
N VAL A 38 8.65 -4.61 7.62
CA VAL A 38 9.52 -5.49 6.82
C VAL A 38 10.77 -5.89 7.62
N ILE A 39 11.35 -4.96 8.38
CA ILE A 39 12.45 -5.25 9.30
C ILE A 39 12.01 -6.29 10.34
N GLY A 40 10.81 -6.12 10.91
CA GLY A 40 10.22 -7.07 11.86
C GLY A 40 10.02 -8.45 11.22
N ILE A 41 9.41 -8.52 10.04
CA ILE A 41 9.20 -9.78 9.30
C ILE A 41 10.54 -10.48 9.03
N LYS A 42 11.53 -9.74 8.54
CA LYS A 42 12.87 -10.26 8.23
C LYS A 42 13.57 -10.85 9.44
N SER A 43 13.32 -10.33 10.66
CA SER A 43 13.98 -10.80 11.88
C SER A 43 13.65 -12.26 12.25
N TYR A 44 12.55 -12.80 11.72
CA TYR A 44 12.15 -14.20 11.93
C TYR A 44 12.88 -15.18 10.99
N CYS A 45 13.60 -14.68 10.00
CA CYS A 45 14.39 -15.49 9.06
C CYS A 45 15.83 -14.98 9.03
N LYS A 46 16.78 -15.78 9.52
CA LYS A 46 18.21 -15.39 9.61
C LYS A 46 19.01 -15.67 8.34
N GLN A 47 18.51 -16.54 7.47
CA GLN A 47 19.21 -16.99 6.27
C GLN A 47 18.23 -16.99 5.09
N ARG A 48 18.73 -16.74 3.89
CA ARG A 48 17.97 -16.80 2.64
C ARG A 48 16.68 -15.97 2.66
N VAL A 49 16.78 -14.72 3.08
CA VAL A 49 15.68 -13.78 3.06
C VAL A 49 16.02 -12.61 2.15
N PHE A 50 15.17 -12.38 1.15
CA PHE A 50 15.32 -11.31 0.17
C PHE A 50 14.09 -10.41 0.20
N VAL A 51 14.33 -9.12 0.05
CA VAL A 51 13.27 -8.10 0.02
C VAL A 51 13.32 -7.41 -1.33
N PHE A 52 12.17 -7.21 -1.96
CA PHE A 52 12.03 -6.53 -3.23
C PHE A 52 10.83 -5.58 -3.20
N GLN A 53 10.89 -4.50 -3.99
CA GLN A 53 9.85 -3.48 -4.06
C GLN A 53 9.08 -3.49 -5.38
N ASN A 54 9.65 -4.11 -6.42
CA ASN A 54 9.07 -4.14 -7.77
C ASN A 54 9.44 -5.44 -8.48
N GLN A 55 8.94 -5.58 -9.72
CA GLN A 55 9.15 -6.78 -10.53
C GLN A 55 10.59 -6.91 -11.02
N GLU A 56 11.26 -5.79 -11.25
CA GLU A 56 12.64 -5.70 -11.70
C GLU A 56 13.58 -6.24 -10.62
N GLU A 57 13.46 -5.75 -9.37
CA GLU A 57 14.23 -6.24 -8.23
C GLU A 57 13.98 -7.72 -7.96
N LEU A 58 12.72 -8.18 -8.06
CA LEU A 58 12.41 -9.61 -7.97
C LEU A 58 13.16 -10.41 -9.04
N SER A 59 13.14 -9.95 -10.30
CA SER A 59 13.84 -10.61 -11.39
C SER A 59 15.33 -10.65 -11.18
N GLU A 60 15.94 -9.59 -10.67
CA GLU A 60 17.36 -9.53 -10.32
C GLU A 60 17.73 -10.57 -9.27
N ILE A 61 16.95 -10.67 -8.18
CA ILE A 61 17.14 -11.69 -7.13
C ILE A 61 17.09 -13.09 -7.74
N LEU A 62 16.08 -13.37 -8.56
CA LEU A 62 15.87 -14.68 -9.19
C LEU A 62 17.00 -15.07 -10.16
N HIS A 63 17.68 -14.09 -10.78
CA HIS A 63 18.82 -14.35 -11.69
C HIS A 63 20.17 -14.47 -10.98
N GLN A 64 20.37 -13.70 -9.92
CA GLN A 64 21.65 -13.65 -9.19
C GLN A 64 21.82 -14.83 -8.23
N GLU A 65 20.75 -15.26 -7.60
CA GLU A 65 20.78 -16.30 -6.56
C GLU A 65 20.47 -17.68 -7.18
N LYS A 66 21.49 -18.29 -7.75
CA LYS A 66 21.36 -19.62 -8.39
C LYS A 66 20.87 -20.72 -7.45
N ASP A 67 21.21 -20.61 -6.16
CA ASP A 67 20.83 -21.59 -5.12
C ASP A 67 19.35 -21.50 -4.73
N LEU A 68 18.60 -20.51 -5.25
CA LEU A 68 17.14 -20.42 -5.03
C LEU A 68 16.39 -21.64 -5.56
N LEU A 69 16.91 -22.26 -6.63
CA LEU A 69 16.30 -23.46 -7.26
C LEU A 69 16.39 -24.71 -6.37
N ASP A 70 17.36 -24.75 -5.47
CA ASP A 70 17.64 -25.90 -4.62
C ASP A 70 16.75 -25.96 -3.38
N HIS A 71 15.98 -24.90 -3.10
CA HIS A 71 15.15 -24.77 -1.91
C HIS A 71 13.70 -24.39 -2.25
N PRO A 72 12.72 -24.86 -1.44
CA PRO A 72 11.37 -24.33 -1.51
C PRO A 72 11.37 -22.81 -1.26
N ILE A 73 10.49 -22.11 -1.95
CA ILE A 73 10.36 -20.66 -1.81
C ILE A 73 9.04 -20.35 -1.11
N THR A 74 9.11 -19.54 -0.06
CA THR A 74 7.93 -18.90 0.55
C THR A 74 7.93 -17.42 0.24
N MET A 75 6.84 -16.90 -0.34
CA MET A 75 6.68 -15.51 -0.74
C MET A 75 5.54 -14.86 0.03
N VAL A 76 5.83 -13.70 0.64
CA VAL A 76 4.87 -12.88 1.42
C VAL A 76 4.96 -11.42 0.98
N ALA A 77 3.95 -10.61 1.32
CA ALA A 77 3.93 -9.18 1.09
C ALA A 77 3.81 -8.40 2.42
N GLN A 78 4.40 -7.21 2.47
CA GLN A 78 4.08 -6.18 3.45
C GLN A 78 2.58 -5.87 3.40
N THR A 79 1.93 -5.67 4.55
CA THR A 79 0.47 -5.47 4.63
C THR A 79 -0.05 -4.28 3.82
N THR A 80 0.80 -3.29 3.56
CA THR A 80 0.48 -2.09 2.77
C THR A 80 1.08 -2.10 1.37
N PHE A 81 1.50 -3.26 0.84
CA PHE A 81 2.06 -3.35 -0.49
C PHE A 81 1.02 -3.07 -1.58
N HIS A 82 1.47 -2.66 -2.78
CA HIS A 82 0.60 -2.45 -3.94
C HIS A 82 -0.03 -3.75 -4.43
N ALA A 83 -1.35 -3.84 -4.42
CA ALA A 83 -2.08 -5.04 -4.79
C ALA A 83 -1.82 -5.48 -6.25
N ASP A 84 -1.79 -4.54 -7.20
CA ASP A 84 -1.55 -4.89 -8.61
C ASP A 84 -0.09 -5.25 -8.89
N LEU A 85 0.84 -4.58 -8.21
CA LEU A 85 2.25 -4.94 -8.32
C LEU A 85 2.50 -6.33 -7.73
N TRP A 86 1.86 -6.65 -6.60
CA TRP A 86 1.88 -7.99 -6.02
C TRP A 86 1.41 -9.05 -7.03
N LYS A 87 0.26 -8.85 -7.68
CA LYS A 87 -0.27 -9.76 -8.71
C LYS A 87 0.74 -9.96 -9.85
N LYS A 88 1.40 -8.89 -10.31
CA LYS A 88 2.43 -8.96 -11.35
C LYS A 88 3.62 -9.80 -10.88
N CYS A 89 4.14 -9.56 -9.67
CA CYS A 89 5.24 -10.32 -9.09
C CYS A 89 4.89 -11.81 -8.91
N VAL A 90 3.70 -12.11 -8.40
CA VAL A 90 3.17 -13.47 -8.27
C VAL A 90 3.11 -14.19 -9.63
N ASN A 91 2.60 -13.51 -10.66
CA ASN A 91 2.54 -14.07 -12.01
C ASN A 91 3.93 -14.31 -12.61
N SER A 92 4.90 -13.45 -12.31
CA SER A 92 6.27 -13.59 -12.79
C SER A 92 6.96 -14.80 -12.16
N ILE A 93 6.91 -14.93 -10.84
CA ILE A 93 7.58 -16.04 -10.16
C ILE A 93 6.97 -17.40 -10.53
N LYS A 94 5.64 -17.49 -10.65
CA LYS A 94 4.94 -18.72 -11.02
C LYS A 94 5.30 -19.24 -12.42
N LYS A 95 5.75 -18.37 -13.33
CA LYS A 95 6.20 -18.77 -14.67
C LYS A 95 7.58 -19.44 -14.65
N VAL A 96 8.40 -19.14 -13.67
CA VAL A 96 9.80 -19.57 -13.60
C VAL A 96 9.99 -20.67 -12.58
N TYR A 97 9.22 -20.66 -11.48
CA TYR A 97 9.39 -21.57 -10.35
C TYR A 97 8.11 -22.33 -10.05
N THR A 98 8.20 -23.65 -9.97
CA THR A 98 7.07 -24.53 -9.61
C THR A 98 6.99 -24.80 -8.10
N ASN A 99 8.11 -24.67 -7.37
CA ASN A 99 8.21 -24.94 -5.94
C ASN A 99 8.14 -23.65 -5.12
N VAL A 100 7.07 -22.86 -5.32
CA VAL A 100 6.83 -21.61 -4.60
C VAL A 100 5.50 -21.67 -3.87
N THR A 101 5.54 -21.38 -2.56
CA THR A 101 4.35 -21.17 -1.73
C THR A 101 4.13 -19.68 -1.54
N ILE A 102 2.98 -19.19 -2.00
CA ILE A 102 2.66 -17.76 -2.00
C ILE A 102 1.54 -17.50 -1.01
N PHE A 103 1.78 -16.59 -0.09
CA PHE A 103 0.78 -16.12 0.86
C PHE A 103 0.44 -14.67 0.51
N ASP A 104 -0.81 -14.42 0.11
CA ASP A 104 -1.31 -13.05 -0.02
C ASP A 104 -1.55 -12.51 1.39
N THR A 105 -0.64 -11.61 1.79
CA THR A 105 -0.62 -11.02 3.12
C THR A 105 -0.88 -9.52 3.11
N ILE A 106 -1.28 -8.97 1.96
CA ILE A 106 -1.77 -7.60 1.89
C ILE A 106 -3.06 -7.52 2.73
N CYS A 107 -3.16 -6.49 3.56
CA CYS A 107 -4.35 -6.30 4.38
C CYS A 107 -5.57 -5.99 3.49
N ASN A 108 -6.71 -6.66 3.70
CA ASN A 108 -7.92 -6.44 2.92
C ASN A 108 -8.34 -4.97 2.91
N ALA A 109 -8.28 -4.29 4.08
CA ALA A 109 -8.56 -2.86 4.16
C ALA A 109 -7.61 -2.00 3.30
N THR A 110 -6.37 -2.45 3.08
CA THR A 110 -5.43 -1.79 2.15
C THR A 110 -5.84 -2.02 0.70
N SER A 111 -6.16 -3.26 0.34
CA SER A 111 -6.56 -3.61 -1.02
C SER A 111 -7.86 -2.92 -1.42
N GLU A 112 -8.85 -2.89 -0.53
CA GLU A 112 -10.13 -2.22 -0.75
C GLU A 112 -9.94 -0.71 -0.94
N ARG A 113 -9.14 -0.05 -0.08
CA ARG A 113 -8.83 1.37 -0.24
C ARG A 113 -8.08 1.69 -1.52
N GLN A 114 -7.16 0.85 -1.94
CA GLN A 114 -6.45 1.04 -3.20
C GLN A 114 -7.40 0.92 -4.40
N ALA A 115 -8.30 -0.06 -4.38
CA ALA A 115 -9.30 -0.26 -5.44
C ALA A 115 -10.30 0.90 -5.49
N GLU A 116 -10.77 1.40 -4.34
CA GLU A 116 -11.65 2.57 -4.26
C GLU A 116 -10.95 3.83 -4.75
N ALA A 117 -9.71 4.07 -4.30
CA ALA A 117 -8.92 5.23 -4.72
C ALA A 117 -8.67 5.21 -6.24
N GLU A 118 -8.38 4.04 -6.82
CA GLU A 118 -8.25 3.86 -8.27
C GLU A 118 -9.56 4.19 -8.99
N HIS A 119 -10.69 3.68 -8.48
CA HIS A 119 -11.99 3.94 -9.07
C HIS A 119 -12.32 5.44 -9.08
N LEU A 120 -12.12 6.11 -7.95
CA LEU A 120 -12.35 7.55 -7.83
C LEU A 120 -11.40 8.36 -8.73
N ALA A 121 -10.12 8.00 -8.77
CA ALA A 121 -9.12 8.70 -9.57
C ALA A 121 -9.40 8.64 -11.08
N LYS A 122 -10.05 7.59 -11.57
CA LYS A 122 -10.47 7.47 -12.98
C LYS A 122 -11.60 8.43 -13.35
N MET A 123 -12.33 8.97 -12.39
CA MET A 123 -13.46 9.87 -12.59
C MET A 123 -13.14 11.31 -12.18
N ALA A 124 -12.03 11.53 -11.49
CA ALA A 124 -11.64 12.82 -10.95
C ALA A 124 -10.65 13.55 -11.88
N ASP A 125 -10.74 14.86 -11.90
CA ASP A 125 -9.69 15.73 -12.43
C ASP A 125 -8.55 15.85 -11.42
N ILE A 126 -8.90 15.90 -10.12
CA ILE A 126 -7.95 16.02 -9.02
C ILE A 126 -8.34 15.09 -7.86
N MET A 127 -7.36 14.33 -7.37
CA MET A 127 -7.48 13.56 -6.13
C MET A 127 -6.78 14.25 -4.97
N VAL A 128 -7.47 14.41 -3.86
CA VAL A 128 -6.89 14.84 -2.58
C VAL A 128 -6.73 13.62 -1.69
N VAL A 129 -5.49 13.27 -1.38
CA VAL A 129 -5.14 12.17 -0.48
C VAL A 129 -4.77 12.75 0.87
N ILE A 130 -5.53 12.39 1.92
CA ILE A 130 -5.33 12.91 3.29
C ILE A 130 -4.60 11.86 4.12
N GLY A 131 -3.46 12.24 4.74
CA GLY A 131 -2.76 11.38 5.70
C GLY A 131 -1.28 11.67 5.81
N GLY A 132 -0.63 11.05 6.78
CA GLY A 132 0.77 11.30 7.09
C GLY A 132 1.71 10.97 5.94
N ARG A 133 2.65 11.86 5.64
CA ARG A 133 3.67 11.70 4.58
C ARG A 133 4.57 10.47 4.81
N GLN A 134 4.73 10.07 6.07
CA GLN A 134 5.52 8.90 6.48
C GLN A 134 4.71 7.60 6.47
N SER A 135 3.39 7.67 6.22
CA SER A 135 2.54 6.48 6.17
C SER A 135 2.71 5.75 4.84
N SER A 136 3.16 4.49 4.91
CA SER A 136 3.28 3.62 3.74
C SER A 136 1.95 3.47 3.00
N ASN A 137 0.83 3.27 3.71
CA ASN A 137 -0.48 3.17 3.09
C ASN A 137 -0.88 4.46 2.37
N THR A 138 -0.66 5.63 2.99
CA THR A 138 -0.98 6.93 2.37
C THR A 138 -0.13 7.18 1.11
N ALA A 139 1.17 6.85 1.16
CA ALA A 139 2.05 6.95 -0.01
C ALA A 139 1.55 6.08 -1.17
N LYS A 140 1.13 4.84 -0.88
CA LYS A 140 0.60 3.92 -1.90
C LYS A 140 -0.73 4.40 -2.50
N LEU A 141 -1.63 4.98 -1.71
CA LEU A 141 -2.85 5.60 -2.24
C LEU A 141 -2.53 6.73 -3.21
N LYS A 142 -1.58 7.61 -2.85
CA LYS A 142 -1.11 8.68 -3.73
C LYS A 142 -0.56 8.13 -5.05
N ASP A 143 0.28 7.08 -4.97
CA ASP A 143 0.88 6.45 -6.15
C ASP A 143 -0.20 5.85 -7.08
N VAL A 144 -1.22 5.20 -6.51
CA VAL A 144 -2.37 4.67 -7.27
C VAL A 144 -3.11 5.80 -7.99
N CYS A 145 -3.47 6.87 -7.28
CA CYS A 145 -4.23 8.00 -7.85
C CYS A 145 -3.47 8.70 -8.97
N ARG A 146 -2.16 8.91 -8.81
CA ARG A 146 -1.29 9.60 -9.78
C ARG A 146 -1.22 8.93 -11.15
N ASN A 147 -1.58 7.66 -11.26
CA ASN A 147 -1.63 6.97 -12.55
C ASN A 147 -2.81 7.43 -13.43
N TYR A 148 -3.78 8.15 -12.85
CA TYR A 148 -5.05 8.48 -13.53
C TYR A 148 -5.37 9.97 -13.57
N CYS A 149 -5.01 10.74 -12.53
CA CYS A 149 -5.29 12.17 -12.45
C CYS A 149 -4.28 12.92 -11.59
N ASP A 150 -4.34 14.23 -11.60
CA ASP A 150 -3.56 15.07 -10.69
C ASP A 150 -3.88 14.73 -9.24
N THR A 151 -2.85 14.59 -8.42
CA THR A 151 -2.99 14.08 -7.06
C THR A 151 -2.20 14.91 -6.05
N VAL A 152 -2.89 15.45 -5.07
CA VAL A 152 -2.33 16.23 -3.97
C VAL A 152 -2.34 15.39 -2.68
N LEU A 153 -1.22 15.38 -1.96
CA LEU A 153 -1.12 14.77 -0.63
C LEU A 153 -1.01 15.84 0.44
N ILE A 154 -1.93 15.80 1.39
CA ILE A 154 -1.98 16.71 2.53
C ILE A 154 -2.08 15.94 3.85
N GLU A 155 -1.56 16.51 4.93
CA GLU A 155 -1.71 15.95 6.29
C GLU A 155 -2.86 16.59 7.05
N THR A 156 -3.10 17.90 6.80
CA THR A 156 -4.12 18.70 7.47
C THR A 156 -4.80 19.67 6.49
N ALA A 157 -5.87 20.33 6.91
CA ALA A 157 -6.53 21.35 6.12
C ALA A 157 -5.62 22.57 5.82
N ALA A 158 -4.64 22.84 6.68
CA ALA A 158 -3.67 23.94 6.48
C ALA A 158 -2.71 23.68 5.30
N ASP A 159 -2.52 22.42 4.91
CA ASP A 159 -1.67 22.06 3.76
C ASP A 159 -2.42 22.21 2.42
N LEU A 160 -3.73 22.45 2.46
CA LEU A 160 -4.55 22.52 1.27
C LEU A 160 -4.44 23.90 0.60
N ASP A 161 -3.74 23.95 -0.52
CA ASP A 161 -3.74 25.12 -1.39
C ASP A 161 -4.95 25.06 -2.35
N MET A 162 -5.94 25.91 -2.10
CA MET A 162 -7.14 26.00 -2.95
C MET A 162 -6.84 26.41 -4.40
N GLN A 163 -5.68 27.02 -4.67
CA GLN A 163 -5.28 27.33 -6.06
C GLN A 163 -5.01 26.06 -6.86
N MET A 164 -4.53 24.99 -6.21
CA MET A 164 -4.29 23.70 -6.85
C MET A 164 -5.57 23.02 -7.32
N LEU A 165 -6.73 23.39 -6.76
CA LEU A 165 -8.04 22.82 -7.08
C LEU A 165 -8.81 23.63 -8.13
N ARG A 166 -8.26 24.77 -8.56
CA ARG A 166 -8.97 25.65 -9.52
C ARG A 166 -9.03 25.01 -10.90
N GLY A 167 -10.23 25.10 -11.52
CA GLY A 167 -10.48 24.60 -12.87
C GLY A 167 -10.74 23.10 -12.95
N ALA A 168 -10.77 22.40 -11.82
CA ALA A 168 -11.24 21.02 -11.77
C ALA A 168 -12.76 21.00 -11.67
N ASP A 169 -13.40 20.21 -12.51
CA ASP A 169 -14.85 19.98 -12.47
C ASP A 169 -15.19 18.93 -11.42
N THR A 170 -14.33 17.94 -11.25
CA THR A 170 -14.51 16.84 -10.31
C THR A 170 -13.29 16.66 -9.40
N ILE A 171 -13.52 16.89 -8.10
CA ILE A 171 -12.50 16.68 -7.07
C ILE A 171 -12.93 15.52 -6.19
N CYS A 172 -12.10 14.49 -6.09
CA CYS A 172 -12.34 13.35 -5.20
C CYS A 172 -11.36 13.34 -4.04
N VAL A 173 -11.79 12.77 -2.90
CA VAL A 173 -11.00 12.73 -1.66
C VAL A 173 -10.88 11.29 -1.17
N THR A 174 -9.68 10.89 -0.79
CA THR A 174 -9.43 9.63 -0.08
C THR A 174 -8.50 9.87 1.11
N ALA A 175 -8.47 8.93 2.05
CA ALA A 175 -7.64 9.07 3.25
C ALA A 175 -6.91 7.77 3.63
N GLY A 176 -5.72 7.94 4.20
CA GLY A 176 -4.98 6.82 4.78
C GLY A 176 -5.72 6.17 5.94
N ALA A 177 -5.49 4.85 6.14
CA ALA A 177 -6.19 4.06 7.16
C ALA A 177 -6.05 4.59 8.59
N SER A 178 -4.96 5.26 8.90
CA SER A 178 -4.68 5.87 10.23
C SER A 178 -5.05 7.34 10.32
N THR A 179 -5.67 7.92 9.28
CA THR A 179 -6.04 9.34 9.28
C THR A 179 -7.25 9.57 10.21
N PRO A 180 -7.13 10.45 11.21
CA PRO A 180 -8.25 10.73 12.11
C PRO A 180 -9.46 11.30 11.39
N ALA A 181 -10.66 10.82 11.72
CA ALA A 181 -11.90 11.29 11.11
C ALA A 181 -12.13 12.80 11.27
N GLY A 182 -11.61 13.42 12.35
CA GLY A 182 -11.64 14.87 12.57
C GLY A 182 -10.91 15.64 11.48
N ILE A 183 -9.71 15.18 11.10
CA ILE A 183 -8.90 15.79 10.04
C ILE A 183 -9.61 15.67 8.68
N ILE A 184 -10.21 14.51 8.39
CA ILE A 184 -10.96 14.32 7.13
C ILE A 184 -12.13 15.32 7.07
N LYS A 185 -12.90 15.44 8.15
CA LYS A 185 -14.03 16.38 8.24
C LYS A 185 -13.58 17.83 8.08
N GLU A 186 -12.47 18.22 8.70
CA GLU A 186 -11.91 19.56 8.61
C GLU A 186 -11.50 19.90 7.17
N VAL A 187 -10.79 18.99 6.49
CA VAL A 187 -10.40 19.15 5.09
C VAL A 187 -11.65 19.31 4.20
N LEU A 188 -12.62 18.42 4.33
CA LEU A 188 -13.86 18.50 3.54
C LEU A 188 -14.61 19.80 3.78
N LYS A 189 -14.69 20.27 5.04
CA LYS A 189 -15.30 21.55 5.38
C LYS A 189 -14.57 22.71 4.70
N THR A 190 -13.23 22.76 4.81
CA THR A 190 -12.40 23.80 4.18
C THR A 190 -12.59 23.82 2.67
N MET A 191 -12.66 22.64 2.02
CA MET A 191 -12.92 22.54 0.58
C MET A 191 -14.32 23.12 0.24
N THR A 192 -15.36 22.71 0.95
CA THR A 192 -16.74 23.15 0.64
C THR A 192 -16.99 24.63 0.94
N GLU A 193 -16.29 25.22 1.90
CA GLU A 193 -16.39 26.64 2.21
C GLU A 193 -15.64 27.54 1.22
N ASN A 194 -14.64 27.04 0.55
CA ASN A 194 -13.78 27.81 -0.34
C ASN A 194 -13.94 27.47 -1.84
N ILE A 195 -14.69 26.44 -2.19
CA ILE A 195 -15.09 26.18 -3.58
C ILE A 195 -16.28 27.08 -3.88
N ASP A 196 -16.17 27.96 -4.88
CA ASP A 196 -17.20 28.87 -5.32
C ASP A 196 -18.53 28.13 -5.60
N PRO A 197 -19.71 28.68 -5.18
CA PRO A 197 -21.01 27.98 -5.24
C PRO A 197 -21.53 27.71 -6.67
N ILE A 198 -20.76 27.92 -7.71
CA ILE A 198 -21.18 27.73 -9.12
C ILE A 198 -21.13 26.26 -9.55
N ALA A 199 -20.45 25.37 -8.80
CA ALA A 199 -20.41 23.92 -9.09
C ALA A 199 -21.27 23.15 -8.07
N LYS A 200 -22.59 23.26 -8.15
CA LYS A 200 -23.52 22.39 -7.38
C LYS A 200 -23.82 21.14 -8.18
N SER A 201 -22.98 20.12 -8.06
CA SER A 201 -23.39 18.73 -8.17
C SER A 201 -23.27 18.09 -6.77
N GLU A 202 -24.30 17.37 -6.34
CA GLU A 202 -24.37 16.77 -5.00
C GLU A 202 -23.19 15.81 -4.76
N PRO A 203 -22.60 15.80 -3.53
CA PRO A 203 -21.53 14.88 -3.22
C PRO A 203 -22.05 13.43 -3.24
N VAL A 204 -21.42 12.57 -4.06
CA VAL A 204 -21.61 11.13 -3.98
C VAL A 204 -21.00 10.68 -2.64
N ALA A 205 -21.85 10.35 -1.68
CA ALA A 205 -21.44 9.87 -0.38
C ALA A 205 -20.69 8.53 -0.52
N ALA A 206 -19.47 8.46 0.03
CA ALA A 206 -18.79 7.19 0.22
C ALA A 206 -19.62 6.33 1.18
N ALA A 207 -19.89 5.09 0.77
CA ALA A 207 -20.58 4.11 1.61
C ALA A 207 -19.72 3.72 2.83
N PRO A 208 -20.36 3.31 3.95
CA PRO A 208 -19.73 3.04 5.22
C PRO A 208 -18.78 1.83 5.21
#